data_8afad2604a25d6afba4fbb3c7727a16c
#
_entry.id   8afad2604a25d6afba4fbb3c7727a16c
#
_cell.length_a   1.000
_cell.length_b   1.000
_cell.length_c   1.000
_cell.angle_alpha   90.00
_cell.angle_beta   90.00
_cell.angle_gamma   90.00
#
_symmetry.space_group_name_H-M   'P 1'
#
loop_
_entity.id
_entity.type
_entity.pdbx_description
1 polymer ?
#
loop_
_entity_poly.entity_id
_entity_poly.type
_entity_poly.pdbx_seq_one_letter_code
_entity_poly.pdbx_strand_id
1 'polypeptide(L)'
;IASSRADERYEIQRILQELSDIFRPHAAEIANNAWIIGHLDLVRAKVRFMQETGAVVPDLSEEQDIQLLSVRHPLIENAVANDLHFGPDLTEIVITGPNTGGKTIMLKTLGLAQIMAQSGLPILADKGSRVGIFSQIFTDIGDEQSIEQSLSTFSSHMTNIVSILEQVDSESLVLLDELGAGTDPQEGAALAIAILEDLRLRQIKTMATTHYPELKAYGIETDWVENASMEFDTDSLRPTYRFMQGVPGRSNAFEIAQRLGLSEVIVGHAQEQTDTDSDVNRIIERLEEQTLESRKRLDNIREVEQENLKFNRALKKLYNEFNREKETELNKARLEAQEIVDLALSESESILKNLHDKSSLKPHEIIEAKAQLKKLAPETVDLSKNKVLKQAKKNRAPKVGDDILVTSYGQRGTLVKQLKDGRWEAQVGLIKMTLEEQEFNLLKAEKEQQPKRKQVNVVKRANTAGPKARLDLRGKRYEEAMEELDAFIDQALLNNMAQVDIIHGIGTGVIREGVTKYLRRNKHVKSFGYAPQNAGGSGATIVIFK
;
A
#
# COMPACT_ATOMS: atom_id res chain seq x y z
N ILE A 1 -34.55 -55.40 -51.46
CA ILE A 1 -33.77 -54.18 -51.10
C ILE A 1 -34.47 -53.40 -50.01
N ALA A 2 -35.80 -53.11 -50.11
CA ALA A 2 -36.52 -52.36 -49.05
C ALA A 2 -36.63 -53.14 -47.76
N SER A 3 -36.87 -54.45 -47.79
CA SER A 3 -36.89 -55.33 -46.62
C SER A 3 -35.53 -55.38 -45.92
N SER A 4 -34.44 -55.58 -46.65
CA SER A 4 -33.08 -55.64 -46.09
C SER A 4 -32.66 -54.34 -45.40
N ARG A 5 -33.13 -53.17 -45.89
CA ARG A 5 -32.89 -51.88 -45.21
C ARG A 5 -33.70 -51.70 -43.92
N ALA A 6 -34.89 -52.31 -43.85
CA ALA A 6 -35.71 -52.31 -42.66
C ALA A 6 -35.08 -53.21 -41.59
N ASP A 7 -34.59 -54.39 -41.97
CA ASP A 7 -33.93 -55.33 -41.10
C ASP A 7 -32.61 -54.74 -40.55
N GLU A 8 -31.83 -54.07 -41.39
CA GLU A 8 -30.61 -53.35 -40.97
C GLU A 8 -30.91 -52.26 -39.94
N ARG A 9 -31.95 -51.45 -40.18
CA ARG A 9 -32.35 -50.41 -39.20
C ARG A 9 -32.80 -51.00 -37.88
N TYR A 10 -33.55 -52.07 -37.92
CA TYR A 10 -34.01 -52.78 -36.74
C TYR A 10 -32.82 -53.33 -35.94
N GLU A 11 -31.85 -53.94 -36.61
CA GLU A 11 -30.66 -54.49 -35.95
C GLU A 11 -29.77 -53.36 -35.38
N ILE A 12 -29.61 -52.26 -36.08
CA ILE A 12 -28.91 -51.08 -35.52
C ILE A 12 -29.61 -50.55 -34.27
N GLN A 13 -30.94 -50.43 -34.27
CA GLN A 13 -31.70 -50.02 -33.09
C GLN A 13 -31.54 -50.98 -31.93
N ARG A 14 -31.57 -52.31 -32.20
CA ARG A 14 -31.37 -53.34 -31.18
C ARG A 14 -30.00 -53.22 -30.53
N ILE A 15 -28.95 -53.08 -31.34
CA ILE A 15 -27.57 -52.90 -30.81
C ILE A 15 -27.43 -51.63 -29.99
N LEU A 16 -28.00 -50.50 -30.49
CA LEU A 16 -27.97 -49.26 -29.77
C LEU A 16 -28.74 -49.31 -28.43
N GLN A 17 -29.86 -50.06 -28.42
CA GLN A 17 -30.61 -50.30 -27.18
C GLN A 17 -29.81 -51.14 -26.18
N GLU A 18 -29.19 -52.21 -26.61
CA GLU A 18 -28.33 -53.06 -25.78
C GLU A 18 -27.15 -52.28 -25.20
N LEU A 19 -26.48 -51.45 -26.02
CA LEU A 19 -25.40 -50.56 -25.56
C LEU A 19 -25.91 -49.54 -24.53
N SER A 20 -27.09 -48.91 -24.80
CA SER A 20 -27.69 -47.98 -23.87
C SER A 20 -28.06 -48.60 -22.53
N ASP A 21 -28.53 -49.84 -22.54
CA ASP A 21 -28.89 -50.60 -21.33
C ASP A 21 -27.67 -50.93 -20.46
N ILE A 22 -26.48 -51.09 -21.07
CA ILE A 22 -25.20 -51.23 -20.34
C ILE A 22 -24.83 -49.95 -19.59
N PHE A 23 -25.07 -48.79 -20.18
CA PHE A 23 -24.74 -47.51 -19.55
C PHE A 23 -25.81 -47.01 -18.57
N ARG A 24 -27.06 -47.47 -18.70
CA ARG A 24 -28.20 -46.98 -17.88
C ARG A 24 -27.95 -47.09 -16.36
N PRO A 25 -27.36 -48.16 -15.79
CA PRO A 25 -27.05 -48.24 -14.37
C PRO A 25 -26.06 -47.16 -13.91
N HIS A 26 -25.20 -46.70 -14.80
CA HIS A 26 -24.14 -45.70 -14.53
C HIS A 26 -24.52 -44.26 -14.93
N ALA A 27 -25.77 -44.04 -15.35
CA ALA A 27 -26.19 -42.72 -15.84
C ALA A 27 -26.01 -41.60 -14.83
N ALA A 28 -26.28 -41.85 -13.54
CA ALA A 28 -26.10 -40.86 -12.45
C ALA A 28 -24.60 -40.55 -12.22
N GLU A 29 -23.73 -41.57 -12.27
CA GLU A 29 -22.28 -41.37 -12.11
C GLU A 29 -21.69 -40.60 -13.28
N ILE A 30 -22.14 -40.89 -14.51
CA ILE A 30 -21.71 -40.17 -15.74
C ILE A 30 -22.16 -38.72 -15.69
N ALA A 31 -23.40 -38.46 -15.28
CA ALA A 31 -23.93 -37.11 -15.12
C ALA A 31 -23.12 -36.33 -14.04
N ASN A 32 -22.83 -36.97 -12.90
CA ASN A 32 -22.01 -36.36 -11.86
C ASN A 32 -20.57 -36.06 -12.34
N ASN A 33 -19.96 -37.00 -13.09
CA ASN A 33 -18.64 -36.77 -13.67
C ASN A 33 -18.64 -35.63 -14.68
N ALA A 34 -19.66 -35.52 -15.52
CA ALA A 34 -19.82 -34.39 -16.45
C ALA A 34 -19.92 -33.05 -15.68
N TRP A 35 -20.68 -33.02 -14.59
CA TRP A 35 -20.79 -31.85 -13.72
C TRP A 35 -19.45 -31.47 -13.06
N ILE A 36 -18.72 -32.47 -12.53
CA ILE A 36 -17.38 -32.25 -11.93
C ILE A 36 -16.40 -31.70 -12.98
N ILE A 37 -16.37 -32.28 -14.17
CA ILE A 37 -15.50 -31.83 -15.28
C ILE A 37 -15.82 -30.38 -15.66
N GLY A 38 -17.12 -30.03 -15.78
CA GLY A 38 -17.54 -28.66 -16.05
C GLY A 38 -17.09 -27.67 -14.99
N HIS A 39 -17.16 -28.05 -13.71
CA HIS A 39 -16.65 -27.21 -12.62
C HIS A 39 -15.13 -27.05 -12.64
N LEU A 40 -14.39 -28.12 -12.91
CA LEU A 40 -12.93 -28.06 -13.06
C LEU A 40 -12.51 -27.19 -14.24
N ASP A 41 -13.25 -27.26 -15.35
CA ASP A 41 -12.99 -26.43 -16.53
C ASP A 41 -13.26 -24.93 -16.23
N LEU A 42 -14.35 -24.62 -15.51
CA LEU A 42 -14.63 -23.26 -15.04
C LEU A 42 -13.52 -22.73 -14.13
N VAL A 43 -13.07 -23.52 -13.15
CA VAL A 43 -11.95 -23.14 -12.26
C VAL A 43 -10.68 -22.88 -13.09
N ARG A 44 -10.38 -23.75 -14.04
CA ARG A 44 -9.24 -23.59 -14.95
C ARG A 44 -9.35 -22.31 -15.79
N ALA A 45 -10.54 -22.02 -16.32
CA ALA A 45 -10.79 -20.80 -17.09
C ALA A 45 -10.56 -19.53 -16.24
N LYS A 46 -11.05 -19.51 -14.98
CA LYS A 46 -10.79 -18.41 -14.03
C LYS A 46 -9.30 -18.23 -13.75
N VAL A 47 -8.56 -19.32 -13.48
CA VAL A 47 -7.11 -19.28 -13.23
C VAL A 47 -6.36 -18.77 -14.46
N ARG A 48 -6.73 -19.22 -15.65
CA ARG A 48 -6.15 -18.75 -16.91
C ARG A 48 -6.39 -17.26 -17.13
N PHE A 49 -7.60 -16.80 -16.89
CA PHE A 49 -7.94 -15.38 -16.95
C PHE A 49 -7.08 -14.55 -15.99
N MET A 50 -6.89 -15.03 -14.74
CA MET A 50 -6.00 -14.36 -13.77
C MET A 50 -4.54 -14.30 -14.26
N GLN A 51 -4.04 -15.37 -14.87
CA GLN A 51 -2.65 -15.43 -15.36
C GLN A 51 -2.42 -14.51 -16.58
N GLU A 52 -3.38 -14.45 -17.49
CA GLU A 52 -3.28 -13.67 -18.72
C GLU A 52 -3.48 -12.17 -18.47
N THR A 53 -4.37 -11.80 -17.55
CA THR A 53 -4.77 -10.39 -17.31
C THR A 53 -4.17 -9.78 -16.04
N GLY A 54 -3.62 -10.59 -15.15
CA GLY A 54 -3.20 -10.15 -13.83
C GLY A 54 -4.37 -9.90 -12.87
N ALA A 55 -5.59 -10.39 -13.19
CA ALA A 55 -6.75 -10.26 -12.34
C ALA A 55 -6.57 -10.95 -10.99
N VAL A 56 -7.25 -10.44 -9.97
CA VAL A 56 -7.21 -10.96 -8.60
C VAL A 56 -8.61 -11.33 -8.11
N VAL A 57 -8.68 -12.21 -7.13
CA VAL A 57 -9.91 -12.44 -6.37
C VAL A 57 -9.94 -11.39 -5.27
N PRO A 58 -10.93 -10.48 -5.24
CA PRO A 58 -11.05 -9.47 -4.20
C PRO A 58 -11.56 -10.09 -2.90
N ASP A 59 -11.30 -9.40 -1.77
CA ASP A 59 -11.95 -9.71 -0.51
C ASP A 59 -13.42 -9.26 -0.55
N LEU A 60 -14.32 -10.02 0.05
CA LEU A 60 -15.74 -9.67 0.14
C LEU A 60 -16.02 -9.01 1.50
N SER A 61 -16.74 -7.89 1.49
CA SER A 61 -17.16 -7.16 2.68
C SER A 61 -18.68 -7.21 2.86
N GLU A 62 -19.14 -7.67 4.02
CA GLU A 62 -20.56 -7.61 4.39
C GLU A 62 -21.02 -6.17 4.72
N GLU A 63 -20.08 -5.26 5.02
CA GLU A 63 -20.35 -3.86 5.37
C GLU A 63 -20.50 -2.94 4.14
N GLN A 64 -20.64 -3.49 2.94
CA GLN A 64 -20.72 -2.74 1.67
C GLN A 64 -19.53 -1.79 1.43
N ASP A 65 -18.39 -2.08 2.03
CA ASP A 65 -17.14 -1.35 1.83
C ASP A 65 -16.50 -1.77 0.50
N ILE A 66 -16.25 -0.80 -0.37
CA ILE A 66 -15.59 -1.00 -1.66
C ILE A 66 -14.24 -0.30 -1.62
N GLN A 67 -13.18 -1.06 -1.77
CA GLN A 67 -11.82 -0.55 -1.95
C GLN A 67 -11.19 -1.21 -3.16
N LEU A 68 -11.15 -0.50 -4.27
CA LEU A 68 -10.53 -0.97 -5.50
C LEU A 68 -9.17 -0.31 -5.68
N LEU A 69 -8.12 -1.13 -5.70
CA LEU A 69 -6.74 -0.69 -5.89
C LEU A 69 -6.33 -0.97 -7.35
N SER A 70 -5.91 0.06 -8.06
CA SER A 70 -5.46 -0.04 -9.46
C SER A 70 -6.47 -0.76 -10.37
N VAL A 71 -7.77 -0.54 -10.15
CA VAL A 71 -8.83 -1.17 -10.95
C VAL A 71 -8.78 -0.69 -12.39
N ARG A 72 -9.01 -1.62 -13.32
CA ARG A 72 -9.02 -1.37 -14.77
C ARG A 72 -10.30 -1.91 -15.39
N HIS A 73 -10.79 -1.21 -16.42
CA HIS A 73 -11.95 -1.68 -17.17
C HIS A 73 -11.62 -2.97 -17.94
N PRO A 74 -12.39 -4.06 -17.77
CA PRO A 74 -12.01 -5.38 -18.30
C PRO A 74 -12.06 -5.48 -19.83
N LEU A 75 -12.79 -4.61 -20.51
CA LEU A 75 -13.00 -4.65 -21.95
C LEU A 75 -12.21 -3.56 -22.72
N ILE A 76 -11.36 -2.78 -22.03
CA ILE A 76 -10.55 -1.73 -22.66
C ILE A 76 -9.08 -2.15 -22.62
N GLU A 77 -8.46 -2.27 -23.80
CA GLU A 77 -7.02 -2.49 -23.91
C GLU A 77 -6.25 -1.30 -23.34
N ASN A 78 -5.24 -1.56 -22.52
CA ASN A 78 -4.42 -0.54 -21.88
C ASN A 78 -5.23 0.48 -21.03
N ALA A 79 -6.32 0.02 -20.41
CA ALA A 79 -7.09 0.85 -19.50
C ALA A 79 -6.21 1.41 -18.39
N VAL A 80 -6.38 2.70 -18.06
CA VAL A 80 -5.67 3.36 -16.97
C VAL A 80 -6.14 2.78 -15.65
N ALA A 81 -5.16 2.42 -14.80
CA ALA A 81 -5.43 1.90 -13.46
C ALA A 81 -5.86 3.04 -12.53
N ASN A 82 -6.94 2.84 -11.80
CA ASN A 82 -7.51 3.83 -10.89
C ASN A 82 -7.76 3.22 -9.51
N ASP A 83 -7.55 4.02 -8.47
CA ASP A 83 -7.93 3.68 -7.11
C ASP A 83 -9.31 4.29 -6.81
N LEU A 84 -10.20 3.50 -6.17
CA LEU A 84 -11.51 3.95 -5.72
C LEU A 84 -11.77 3.42 -4.32
N HIS A 85 -12.20 4.31 -3.44
CA HIS A 85 -12.58 3.96 -2.08
C HIS A 85 -13.99 4.46 -1.76
N PHE A 86 -14.89 3.53 -1.45
CA PHE A 86 -16.26 3.81 -1.09
C PHE A 86 -16.53 3.19 0.29
N GLY A 87 -15.96 3.85 1.31
CA GLY A 87 -15.96 3.37 2.70
C GLY A 87 -17.33 3.39 3.39
N PRO A 88 -17.40 2.89 4.62
CA PRO A 88 -18.67 2.82 5.36
C PRO A 88 -19.28 4.20 5.65
N ASP A 89 -18.43 5.22 5.86
CA ASP A 89 -18.86 6.59 6.16
C ASP A 89 -19.17 7.42 4.90
N LEU A 90 -19.16 6.82 3.72
CA LEU A 90 -19.42 7.48 2.45
C LEU A 90 -20.63 6.83 1.77
N THR A 91 -21.66 7.60 1.50
CA THR A 91 -22.87 7.13 0.79
C THR A 91 -22.84 7.46 -0.69
N GLU A 92 -22.23 8.58 -1.06
CA GLU A 92 -22.27 9.08 -2.42
C GLU A 92 -20.91 9.55 -2.94
N ILE A 93 -20.63 9.24 -4.20
CA ILE A 93 -19.51 9.82 -4.95
C ILE A 93 -20.08 10.54 -6.17
N VAL A 94 -19.84 11.86 -6.27
CA VAL A 94 -20.29 12.69 -7.39
C VAL A 94 -19.10 13.04 -8.27
N ILE A 95 -19.06 12.47 -9.47
CA ILE A 95 -17.98 12.72 -10.44
C ILE A 95 -18.37 13.92 -11.30
N THR A 96 -17.64 15.02 -11.14
CA THR A 96 -17.87 16.27 -11.87
C THR A 96 -16.80 16.49 -12.95
N GLY A 97 -17.11 17.29 -13.96
CA GLY A 97 -16.18 17.67 -15.03
C GLY A 97 -16.68 17.34 -16.43
N PRO A 98 -15.86 17.54 -17.50
CA PRO A 98 -16.25 17.34 -18.89
C PRO A 98 -16.42 15.82 -19.21
N ASN A 99 -17.31 15.50 -20.17
CA ASN A 99 -17.61 14.13 -20.56
C ASN A 99 -16.43 13.39 -21.20
N THR A 100 -15.52 14.11 -21.84
CA THR A 100 -14.33 13.56 -22.50
C THR A 100 -13.31 12.94 -21.54
N GLY A 101 -13.43 13.17 -20.22
CA GLY A 101 -12.48 12.73 -19.22
C GLY A 101 -12.55 11.24 -18.86
N GLY A 102 -13.61 10.50 -19.23
CA GLY A 102 -13.80 9.08 -18.90
C GLY A 102 -14.66 8.83 -17.65
N LYS A 103 -15.51 9.79 -17.23
CA LYS A 103 -16.45 9.64 -16.10
C LYS A 103 -17.32 8.39 -16.21
N THR A 104 -18.01 8.24 -17.35
CA THR A 104 -18.84 7.06 -17.68
C THR A 104 -18.04 5.75 -17.62
N ILE A 105 -16.79 5.77 -18.09
CA ILE A 105 -15.91 4.58 -18.04
C ILE A 105 -15.62 4.19 -16.59
N MET A 106 -15.34 5.16 -15.72
CA MET A 106 -15.10 4.86 -14.30
C MET A 106 -16.33 4.27 -13.61
N LEU A 107 -17.51 4.82 -13.90
CA LEU A 107 -18.79 4.31 -13.41
C LEU A 107 -19.04 2.88 -13.88
N LYS A 108 -18.84 2.60 -15.18
CA LYS A 108 -18.91 1.24 -15.75
C LYS A 108 -17.87 0.29 -15.15
N THR A 109 -16.65 0.80 -14.87
CA THR A 109 -15.60 0.00 -14.24
C THR A 109 -15.99 -0.48 -12.85
N LEU A 110 -16.56 0.40 -12.02
CA LEU A 110 -17.07 0.04 -10.70
C LEU A 110 -18.18 -1.02 -10.82
N GLY A 111 -19.19 -0.77 -11.66
CA GLY A 111 -20.31 -1.70 -11.84
C GLY A 111 -19.87 -3.08 -12.31
N LEU A 112 -18.99 -3.13 -13.33
CA LEU A 112 -18.46 -4.40 -13.86
C LEU A 112 -17.60 -5.13 -12.84
N ALA A 113 -16.70 -4.43 -12.11
CA ALA A 113 -15.88 -5.04 -11.08
C ALA A 113 -16.75 -5.66 -9.98
N GLN A 114 -17.80 -4.95 -9.55
CA GLN A 114 -18.74 -5.42 -8.55
C GLN A 114 -19.53 -6.65 -9.02
N ILE A 115 -20.10 -6.62 -10.23
CA ILE A 115 -20.86 -7.74 -10.81
C ILE A 115 -19.95 -8.96 -11.01
N MET A 116 -18.74 -8.76 -11.52
CA MET A 116 -17.76 -9.83 -11.70
C MET A 116 -17.44 -10.51 -10.37
N ALA A 117 -17.13 -9.72 -9.35
CA ALA A 117 -16.79 -10.25 -8.02
C ALA A 117 -17.95 -11.04 -7.40
N GLN A 118 -19.17 -10.50 -7.41
CA GLN A 118 -20.36 -11.19 -6.89
C GLN A 118 -20.75 -12.44 -7.70
N SER A 119 -20.36 -12.49 -8.98
CA SER A 119 -20.49 -13.70 -9.80
C SER A 119 -19.34 -14.70 -9.56
N GLY A 120 -18.45 -14.43 -8.62
CA GLY A 120 -17.30 -15.27 -8.31
C GLY A 120 -16.22 -15.25 -9.39
N LEU A 121 -16.14 -14.18 -10.19
CA LEU A 121 -15.08 -13.96 -11.17
C LEU A 121 -13.97 -13.08 -10.58
N PRO A 122 -12.70 -13.31 -10.97
CA PRO A 122 -11.62 -12.39 -10.63
C PRO A 122 -11.81 -11.02 -11.30
N ILE A 123 -11.34 -9.95 -10.66
CA ILE A 123 -11.41 -8.57 -11.16
C ILE A 123 -10.03 -8.05 -11.55
N LEU A 124 -9.98 -7.13 -12.50
CA LEU A 124 -8.73 -6.49 -12.93
C LEU A 124 -8.36 -5.38 -11.94
N ALA A 125 -7.78 -5.76 -10.82
CA ALA A 125 -7.35 -4.87 -9.75
C ALA A 125 -6.10 -5.42 -9.06
N ASP A 126 -5.49 -4.65 -8.17
CA ASP A 126 -4.37 -5.12 -7.37
C ASP A 126 -4.84 -5.88 -6.12
N LYS A 127 -3.93 -6.70 -5.55
CA LYS A 127 -4.17 -7.46 -4.31
C LYS A 127 -4.48 -6.52 -3.15
N GLY A 128 -5.44 -6.91 -2.32
CA GLY A 128 -5.96 -6.08 -1.23
C GLY A 128 -7.19 -5.27 -1.63
N SER A 129 -7.64 -5.41 -2.88
CA SER A 129 -8.93 -4.87 -3.29
C SER A 129 -10.07 -5.61 -2.59
N ARG A 130 -11.09 -4.86 -2.19
CA ARG A 130 -12.28 -5.33 -1.49
C ARG A 130 -13.53 -4.85 -2.22
N VAL A 131 -14.58 -5.65 -2.21
CA VAL A 131 -15.89 -5.30 -2.79
C VAL A 131 -16.99 -5.58 -1.77
N GLY A 132 -18.01 -4.72 -1.77
CA GLY A 132 -19.20 -4.93 -0.96
C GLY A 132 -20.09 -6.05 -1.50
N ILE A 133 -20.99 -6.56 -0.67
CA ILE A 133 -22.06 -7.46 -1.09
C ILE A 133 -23.34 -6.64 -1.19
N PHE A 134 -23.90 -6.55 -2.39
CA PHE A 134 -25.13 -5.82 -2.68
C PHE A 134 -26.22 -6.79 -3.13
N SER A 135 -27.44 -6.59 -2.64
CA SER A 135 -28.61 -7.36 -3.05
C SER A 135 -28.97 -7.07 -4.51
N GLN A 136 -28.84 -5.82 -4.93
CA GLN A 136 -29.16 -5.33 -6.27
C GLN A 136 -28.18 -4.25 -6.72
N ILE A 137 -27.96 -4.17 -8.03
CA ILE A 137 -27.14 -3.13 -8.66
C ILE A 137 -27.99 -2.49 -9.74
N PHE A 138 -28.35 -1.23 -9.50
CA PHE A 138 -29.14 -0.45 -10.44
C PHE A 138 -28.27 0.47 -11.25
N THR A 139 -28.59 0.63 -12.53
CA THR A 139 -27.81 1.50 -13.40
C THR A 139 -28.73 2.32 -14.31
N ASP A 140 -28.43 3.61 -14.43
CA ASP A 140 -28.92 4.47 -15.48
C ASP A 140 -27.71 5.00 -16.25
N ILE A 141 -27.23 4.20 -17.21
CA ILE A 141 -26.04 4.45 -18.02
C ILE A 141 -26.40 4.21 -19.49
N GLY A 142 -26.50 5.27 -20.27
CA GLY A 142 -26.82 5.16 -21.67
C GLY A 142 -26.30 6.33 -22.50
N ASP A 143 -25.71 6.05 -23.68
CA ASP A 143 -25.38 7.02 -24.72
C ASP A 143 -26.58 7.11 -25.69
N GLU A 144 -27.61 7.81 -25.29
CA GLU A 144 -28.64 8.20 -26.24
C GLU A 144 -28.28 9.51 -26.98
N GLN A 145 -27.07 9.61 -27.51
CA GLN A 145 -26.63 10.71 -28.39
C GLN A 145 -27.25 10.57 -29.79
N SER A 146 -28.51 10.20 -29.91
CA SER A 146 -29.24 10.36 -31.13
C SER A 146 -29.77 11.78 -31.22
N ILE A 147 -29.29 12.52 -32.21
CA ILE A 147 -29.50 13.96 -32.48
C ILE A 147 -30.98 14.37 -32.59
N GLU A 148 -31.92 13.46 -32.60
CA GLU A 148 -33.32 13.73 -32.88
C GLU A 148 -34.30 13.80 -31.70
N GLN A 149 -33.84 13.57 -30.42
CA GLN A 149 -34.78 13.39 -29.29
C GLN A 149 -34.29 13.85 -27.92
N SER A 150 -33.90 15.11 -27.73
CA SER A 150 -33.47 15.60 -26.39
C SER A 150 -34.56 15.48 -25.30
N LEU A 151 -35.83 15.69 -25.63
CA LEU A 151 -36.96 15.52 -24.71
C LEU A 151 -37.30 14.06 -24.45
N SER A 152 -37.03 13.18 -25.41
CA SER A 152 -37.19 11.72 -25.30
C SER A 152 -36.11 11.16 -24.35
N THR A 153 -34.88 11.64 -24.45
CA THR A 153 -33.72 11.21 -23.62
C THR A 153 -33.95 11.54 -22.13
N PHE A 154 -34.31 12.78 -21.80
CA PHE A 154 -34.64 13.18 -20.44
C PHE A 154 -35.78 12.35 -19.85
N SER A 155 -36.87 12.18 -20.62
CA SER A 155 -38.03 11.40 -20.16
C SER A 155 -37.68 9.93 -19.94
N SER A 156 -36.81 9.35 -20.77
CA SER A 156 -36.33 7.97 -20.64
C SER A 156 -35.51 7.77 -19.40
N HIS A 157 -34.52 8.65 -19.14
CA HIS A 157 -33.72 8.64 -17.93
C HIS A 157 -34.58 8.81 -16.67
N MET A 158 -35.50 9.78 -16.65
CA MET A 158 -36.40 9.99 -15.52
C MET A 158 -37.31 8.79 -15.26
N THR A 159 -37.83 8.15 -16.31
CA THR A 159 -38.64 6.94 -16.15
C THR A 159 -37.83 5.80 -15.53
N ASN A 160 -36.59 5.62 -15.93
CA ASN A 160 -35.69 4.61 -15.38
C ASN A 160 -35.34 4.96 -13.92
N ILE A 161 -34.99 6.21 -13.63
CA ILE A 161 -34.67 6.67 -12.26
C ILE A 161 -35.87 6.49 -11.34
N VAL A 162 -37.10 6.82 -11.77
CA VAL A 162 -38.32 6.57 -10.99
C VAL A 162 -38.46 5.10 -10.65
N SER A 163 -38.27 4.21 -11.63
CA SER A 163 -38.32 2.77 -11.42
C SER A 163 -37.23 2.29 -10.43
N ILE A 164 -36.02 2.86 -10.49
CA ILE A 164 -34.94 2.58 -9.55
C ILE A 164 -35.34 3.02 -8.14
N LEU A 165 -35.82 4.26 -7.96
CA LEU A 165 -36.20 4.82 -6.67
C LEU A 165 -37.33 4.03 -5.97
N GLU A 166 -38.22 3.40 -6.74
CA GLU A 166 -39.28 2.54 -6.25
C GLU A 166 -38.78 1.17 -5.75
N GLN A 167 -37.66 0.67 -6.27
CA GLN A 167 -37.17 -0.69 -6.01
C GLN A 167 -35.95 -0.74 -5.11
N VAL A 168 -35.21 0.37 -5.01
CA VAL A 168 -33.91 0.43 -4.31
C VAL A 168 -34.10 0.35 -2.78
N ASP A 169 -33.22 -0.39 -2.13
CA ASP A 169 -33.12 -0.54 -0.69
C ASP A 169 -31.69 -0.18 -0.19
N SER A 170 -31.48 -0.25 1.12
CA SER A 170 -30.19 0.07 1.75
C SER A 170 -29.05 -0.91 1.40
N GLU A 171 -29.38 -2.06 0.78
CA GLU A 171 -28.40 -3.05 0.34
C GLU A 171 -28.14 -2.96 -1.17
N SER A 172 -28.56 -1.88 -1.80
CA SER A 172 -28.42 -1.64 -3.24
C SER A 172 -27.23 -0.75 -3.56
N LEU A 173 -26.66 -0.93 -4.75
CA LEU A 173 -25.69 -0.02 -5.37
C LEU A 173 -26.35 0.66 -6.57
N VAL A 174 -26.28 1.99 -6.63
CA VAL A 174 -26.90 2.80 -7.70
C VAL A 174 -25.82 3.54 -8.47
N LEU A 175 -25.86 3.43 -9.81
CA LEU A 175 -24.91 4.05 -10.73
C LEU A 175 -25.66 4.90 -11.75
N LEU A 176 -25.50 6.24 -11.67
CA LEU A 176 -26.22 7.20 -12.49
C LEU A 176 -25.26 7.98 -13.37
N ASP A 177 -25.45 7.95 -14.68
CA ASP A 177 -24.64 8.71 -15.62
C ASP A 177 -25.39 9.95 -16.10
N GLU A 178 -24.67 11.07 -16.20
CA GLU A 178 -25.20 12.37 -16.65
C GLU A 178 -26.51 12.80 -15.93
N LEU A 179 -26.55 12.63 -14.61
CA LEU A 179 -27.76 12.88 -13.81
C LEU A 179 -28.27 14.31 -14.00
N GLY A 180 -29.55 14.43 -14.39
CA GLY A 180 -30.24 15.68 -14.64
C GLY A 180 -30.04 16.26 -16.05
N ALA A 181 -29.27 15.62 -16.93
CA ALA A 181 -29.05 16.09 -18.29
C ALA A 181 -30.33 16.06 -19.17
N GLY A 182 -30.36 16.90 -20.20
CA GLY A 182 -31.45 16.91 -21.22
C GLY A 182 -32.61 17.84 -20.89
N THR A 183 -32.54 18.69 -19.85
CA THR A 183 -33.54 19.73 -19.53
C THR A 183 -32.85 21.09 -19.28
N ASP A 184 -33.59 22.08 -18.80
CA ASP A 184 -33.01 23.34 -18.36
C ASP A 184 -31.92 23.08 -17.28
N PRO A 185 -30.73 23.71 -17.37
CA PRO A 185 -29.63 23.42 -16.47
C PRO A 185 -29.95 23.65 -14.99
N GLN A 186 -30.74 24.66 -14.64
CA GLN A 186 -31.10 24.96 -13.25
C GLN A 186 -32.10 23.92 -12.72
N GLU A 187 -33.09 23.55 -13.52
CA GLU A 187 -34.06 22.50 -13.18
C GLU A 187 -33.37 21.13 -13.08
N GLY A 188 -32.48 20.82 -14.03
CA GLY A 188 -31.72 19.57 -14.05
C GLY A 188 -30.81 19.42 -12.82
N ALA A 189 -30.08 20.48 -12.46
CA ALA A 189 -29.24 20.48 -11.27
C ALA A 189 -30.06 20.30 -9.97
N ALA A 190 -31.20 21.03 -9.86
CA ALA A 190 -32.06 20.92 -8.70
C ALA A 190 -32.68 19.52 -8.56
N LEU A 191 -33.11 18.89 -9.65
CA LEU A 191 -33.60 17.51 -9.65
C LEU A 191 -32.50 16.52 -9.29
N ALA A 192 -31.31 16.69 -9.83
CA ALA A 192 -30.16 15.83 -9.53
C ALA A 192 -29.81 15.85 -8.02
N ILE A 193 -29.75 17.06 -7.42
CA ILE A 193 -29.51 17.21 -5.97
C ILE A 193 -30.64 16.53 -5.17
N ALA A 194 -31.90 16.74 -5.54
CA ALA A 194 -33.02 16.14 -4.83
C ALA A 194 -33.05 14.62 -4.89
N ILE A 195 -32.67 14.03 -6.03
CA ILE A 195 -32.55 12.57 -6.21
C ILE A 195 -31.41 12.02 -5.34
N LEU A 196 -30.24 12.66 -5.38
CA LEU A 196 -29.09 12.26 -4.57
C LEU A 196 -29.42 12.37 -3.08
N GLU A 197 -30.05 13.44 -2.64
CA GLU A 197 -30.44 13.63 -1.23
C GLU A 197 -31.43 12.54 -0.76
N ASP A 198 -32.38 12.11 -1.60
CA ASP A 198 -33.28 10.99 -1.26
C ASP A 198 -32.49 9.68 -1.08
N LEU A 199 -31.58 9.37 -2.01
CA LEU A 199 -30.72 8.19 -1.94
C LEU A 199 -29.79 8.23 -0.72
N ARG A 200 -29.20 9.39 -0.42
CA ARG A 200 -28.34 9.61 0.75
C ARG A 200 -29.07 9.42 2.06
N LEU A 201 -30.24 10.00 2.21
CA LEU A 201 -31.08 9.86 3.42
C LEU A 201 -31.51 8.40 3.65
N ARG A 202 -31.65 7.62 2.60
CA ARG A 202 -31.92 6.18 2.65
C ARG A 202 -30.66 5.34 2.80
N GLN A 203 -29.47 5.97 2.91
CA GLN A 203 -28.15 5.33 3.06
C GLN A 203 -27.80 4.37 1.92
N ILE A 204 -28.18 4.71 0.68
CA ILE A 204 -27.95 3.90 -0.50
C ILE A 204 -26.61 4.30 -1.14
N LYS A 205 -25.72 3.33 -1.33
CA LYS A 205 -24.45 3.57 -2.01
C LYS A 205 -24.69 4.01 -3.45
N THR A 206 -24.32 5.25 -3.77
CA THR A 206 -24.61 5.87 -5.06
C THR A 206 -23.36 6.48 -5.69
N MET A 207 -23.11 6.20 -6.96
CA MET A 207 -22.09 6.90 -7.74
C MET A 207 -22.77 7.58 -8.92
N ALA A 208 -22.65 8.89 -9.01
CA ALA A 208 -23.27 9.67 -10.07
C ALA A 208 -22.24 10.49 -10.85
N THR A 209 -22.47 10.67 -12.15
CA THR A 209 -21.70 11.62 -12.95
C THR A 209 -22.58 12.81 -13.33
N THR A 210 -21.97 13.98 -13.45
CA THR A 210 -22.66 15.19 -13.85
C THR A 210 -21.68 16.24 -14.43
N HIS A 211 -22.24 17.22 -15.11
CA HIS A 211 -21.51 18.38 -15.59
C HIS A 211 -21.97 19.70 -14.90
N TYR A 212 -22.93 19.61 -13.98
CA TYR A 212 -23.48 20.78 -13.28
C TYR A 212 -22.56 21.28 -12.17
N PRO A 213 -22.23 22.61 -12.15
CA PRO A 213 -21.39 23.20 -11.11
C PRO A 213 -22.01 23.12 -9.71
N GLU A 214 -23.34 23.17 -9.60
CA GLU A 214 -24.08 23.16 -8.33
C GLU A 214 -23.81 21.87 -7.53
N LEU A 215 -23.61 20.74 -8.21
CA LEU A 215 -23.31 19.48 -7.57
C LEU A 215 -21.89 19.40 -6.98
N LYS A 216 -20.98 20.30 -7.40
CA LYS A 216 -19.67 20.45 -6.74
C LYS A 216 -19.82 21.01 -5.33
N ALA A 217 -20.68 22.04 -5.18
CA ALA A 217 -20.99 22.62 -3.89
C ALA A 217 -21.70 21.59 -2.98
N TYR A 218 -22.68 20.87 -3.53
CA TYR A 218 -23.36 19.78 -2.84
C TYR A 218 -22.39 18.76 -2.24
N GLY A 219 -21.40 18.29 -3.01
CA GLY A 219 -20.40 17.32 -2.53
C GLY A 219 -19.34 17.90 -1.57
N ILE A 220 -19.25 19.24 -1.39
CA ILE A 220 -18.38 19.88 -0.40
C ILE A 220 -19.14 20.15 0.90
N GLU A 221 -20.42 20.53 0.81
CA GLU A 221 -21.23 20.99 1.93
C GLU A 221 -22.01 19.88 2.62
N THR A 222 -22.14 18.71 1.97
CA THR A 222 -23.01 17.63 2.46
C THR A 222 -22.17 16.48 3.04
N ASP A 223 -22.45 16.13 4.29
CA ASP A 223 -21.82 14.99 4.96
C ASP A 223 -22.12 13.67 4.23
N TRP A 224 -21.13 12.78 4.17
CA TRP A 224 -21.18 11.45 3.54
C TRP A 224 -21.25 11.47 2.02
N VAL A 225 -21.04 12.63 1.41
CA VAL A 225 -20.92 12.83 -0.03
C VAL A 225 -19.50 13.27 -0.36
N GLU A 226 -18.90 12.69 -1.36
CA GLU A 226 -17.55 13.05 -1.80
C GLU A 226 -17.55 13.42 -3.28
N ASN A 227 -16.88 14.54 -3.59
CA ASN A 227 -16.62 14.91 -4.96
C ASN A 227 -15.52 14.02 -5.57
N ALA A 228 -15.63 13.79 -6.85
CA ALA A 228 -14.56 13.21 -7.64
C ALA A 228 -14.47 13.85 -9.01
N SER A 229 -13.35 13.68 -9.69
CA SER A 229 -13.13 14.18 -11.05
C SER A 229 -12.22 13.24 -11.84
N MET A 230 -12.11 13.52 -13.13
CA MET A 230 -11.12 12.90 -14.01
C MET A 230 -10.02 13.91 -14.29
N GLU A 231 -8.77 13.50 -14.10
CA GLU A 231 -7.61 14.34 -14.38
C GLU A 231 -7.54 14.71 -15.86
N PHE A 232 -7.27 15.98 -16.11
CA PHE A 232 -7.07 16.50 -17.46
C PHE A 232 -5.69 17.18 -17.54
N ASP A 233 -4.88 16.76 -18.50
CA ASP A 233 -3.58 17.39 -18.74
C ASP A 233 -3.75 18.67 -19.56
N THR A 234 -3.59 19.79 -18.89
CA THR A 234 -3.67 21.12 -19.52
C THR A 234 -2.51 21.39 -20.48
N ASP A 235 -1.37 20.70 -20.33
CA ASP A 235 -0.22 20.87 -21.19
C ASP A 235 -0.38 20.15 -22.54
N SER A 236 -0.86 18.93 -22.55
CA SER A 236 -1.13 18.18 -23.76
C SER A 236 -2.54 18.37 -24.33
N LEU A 237 -3.46 19.01 -23.59
CA LEU A 237 -4.90 19.12 -23.86
C LEU A 237 -5.56 17.74 -24.06
N ARG A 238 -5.12 16.76 -23.29
CA ARG A 238 -5.65 15.39 -23.39
C ARG A 238 -6.13 14.88 -22.04
N PRO A 239 -7.19 14.07 -22.00
CA PRO A 239 -7.57 13.38 -20.79
C PRO A 239 -6.49 12.36 -20.41
N THR A 240 -6.13 12.29 -19.14
CA THR A 240 -5.24 11.26 -18.61
C THR A 240 -6.00 9.99 -18.23
N TYR A 241 -7.34 10.07 -18.16
CA TYR A 241 -8.24 9.02 -17.68
C TYR A 241 -7.98 8.56 -16.24
N ARG A 242 -7.29 9.39 -15.45
CA ARG A 242 -7.04 9.13 -14.04
C ARG A 242 -8.17 9.68 -13.18
N PHE A 243 -8.69 8.85 -12.31
CA PHE A 243 -9.74 9.20 -11.36
C PHE A 243 -9.14 9.89 -10.13
N MET A 244 -9.71 11.02 -9.76
CA MET A 244 -9.30 11.86 -8.62
C MET A 244 -10.45 11.94 -7.63
N GLN A 245 -10.41 11.10 -6.61
CA GLN A 245 -11.38 11.12 -5.51
C GLN A 245 -11.05 12.25 -4.53
N GLY A 246 -12.06 12.87 -3.93
CA GLY A 246 -11.92 13.99 -3.01
C GLY A 246 -11.74 15.36 -3.69
N VAL A 247 -11.69 15.40 -5.03
CA VAL A 247 -11.42 16.63 -5.78
C VAL A 247 -12.52 16.86 -6.82
N PRO A 248 -13.29 17.96 -6.73
CA PRO A 248 -14.25 18.33 -7.76
C PRO A 248 -13.55 18.76 -9.04
N GLY A 249 -14.13 18.42 -10.19
CA GLY A 249 -13.54 18.74 -11.49
C GLY A 249 -13.57 20.22 -11.84
N ARG A 250 -12.50 20.70 -12.45
CA ARG A 250 -12.44 22.04 -13.04
C ARG A 250 -13.09 22.09 -14.42
N SER A 251 -13.60 23.26 -14.77
CA SER A 251 -13.98 23.58 -16.14
C SER A 251 -12.77 24.22 -16.83
N ASN A 252 -12.06 23.47 -17.67
CA ASN A 252 -10.88 23.97 -18.38
C ASN A 252 -11.24 24.62 -19.73
N ALA A 253 -12.50 25.04 -19.92
CA ALA A 253 -12.99 25.57 -21.18
C ALA A 253 -12.24 26.81 -21.65
N PHE A 254 -11.90 27.72 -20.76
CA PHE A 254 -11.17 28.94 -21.08
C PHE A 254 -9.73 28.66 -21.50
N GLU A 255 -9.03 27.79 -20.77
CA GLU A 255 -7.65 27.39 -21.09
C GLU A 255 -7.58 26.65 -22.42
N ILE A 256 -8.52 25.74 -22.65
CA ILE A 256 -8.65 25.01 -23.93
C ILE A 256 -8.94 25.99 -25.07
N ALA A 257 -9.88 26.92 -24.91
CA ALA A 257 -10.23 27.89 -25.93
C ALA A 257 -9.04 28.81 -26.27
N GLN A 258 -8.31 29.28 -25.30
CA GLN A 258 -7.11 30.11 -25.47
C GLN A 258 -6.02 29.35 -26.26
N ARG A 259 -5.75 28.10 -25.91
CA ARG A 259 -4.77 27.27 -26.61
C ARG A 259 -5.19 26.88 -28.04
N LEU A 260 -6.49 26.78 -28.29
CA LEU A 260 -7.03 26.57 -29.63
C LEU A 260 -7.00 27.85 -30.50
N GLY A 261 -6.56 28.98 -29.94
CA GLY A 261 -6.32 30.22 -30.66
C GLY A 261 -7.41 31.28 -30.47
N LEU A 262 -8.32 31.11 -29.49
CA LEU A 262 -9.25 32.21 -29.15
C LEU A 262 -8.45 33.34 -28.48
N SER A 263 -8.74 34.59 -28.88
CA SER A 263 -7.98 35.76 -28.40
C SER A 263 -8.15 35.96 -26.88
N GLU A 264 -7.07 36.34 -26.20
CA GLU A 264 -7.07 36.66 -24.76
C GLU A 264 -8.14 37.65 -24.36
N VAL A 265 -8.47 38.62 -25.25
CA VAL A 265 -9.51 39.62 -25.01
C VAL A 265 -10.89 38.96 -24.88
N ILE A 266 -11.20 38.00 -25.74
CA ILE A 266 -12.49 37.27 -25.71
C ILE A 266 -12.55 36.38 -24.47
N VAL A 267 -11.47 35.69 -24.17
CA VAL A 267 -11.37 34.80 -22.98
C VAL A 267 -11.48 35.64 -21.69
N GLY A 268 -10.80 36.77 -21.60
CA GLY A 268 -10.88 37.69 -20.45
C GLY A 268 -12.31 38.23 -20.22
N HIS A 269 -13.00 38.67 -21.28
CA HIS A 269 -14.41 39.09 -21.16
C HIS A 269 -15.34 37.94 -20.74
N ALA A 270 -15.07 36.73 -21.18
CA ALA A 270 -15.86 35.54 -20.76
C ALA A 270 -15.61 35.20 -19.29
N GLN A 271 -14.37 35.30 -18.83
CA GLN A 271 -13.99 35.10 -17.41
C GLN A 271 -14.66 36.13 -16.50
N GLU A 272 -14.67 37.43 -16.88
CA GLU A 272 -15.35 38.48 -16.14
C GLU A 272 -16.85 38.22 -15.94
N GLN A 273 -17.51 37.51 -16.86
CA GLN A 273 -18.93 37.17 -16.75
C GLN A 273 -19.21 35.94 -15.88
N THR A 274 -18.19 35.12 -15.57
CA THR A 274 -18.34 33.91 -14.76
C THR A 274 -17.85 34.05 -13.32
N ASP A 275 -17.31 35.22 -12.93
CA ASP A 275 -16.62 35.47 -11.65
C ASP A 275 -17.58 35.67 -10.46
N THR A 276 -18.65 34.88 -10.36
CA THR A 276 -19.57 34.97 -9.21
C THR A 276 -19.20 34.07 -8.02
N ASP A 277 -18.25 33.10 -8.17
CA ASP A 277 -17.89 32.16 -7.10
C ASP A 277 -16.37 32.03 -6.88
N SER A 278 -15.70 33.12 -6.55
CA SER A 278 -14.23 33.13 -6.39
C SER A 278 -13.71 32.28 -5.21
N ASP A 279 -14.49 32.11 -4.14
CA ASP A 279 -14.02 31.40 -2.94
C ASP A 279 -14.08 29.88 -3.11
N VAL A 280 -15.14 29.31 -3.69
CA VAL A 280 -15.26 27.88 -3.99
C VAL A 280 -14.20 27.44 -5.00
N ASN A 281 -13.98 28.24 -6.06
CA ASN A 281 -12.96 27.95 -7.06
C ASN A 281 -11.54 27.94 -6.47
N ARG A 282 -11.21 28.83 -5.52
CA ARG A 282 -9.91 28.82 -4.82
C ARG A 282 -9.72 27.60 -3.93
N ILE A 283 -10.78 27.12 -3.27
CA ILE A 283 -10.74 25.89 -2.47
C ILE A 283 -10.46 24.70 -3.38
N ILE A 284 -11.15 24.62 -4.51
CA ILE A 284 -10.95 23.58 -5.53
C ILE A 284 -9.50 23.56 -6.03
N GLU A 285 -8.93 24.74 -6.37
CA GLU A 285 -7.52 24.89 -6.78
C GLU A 285 -6.55 24.31 -5.76
N ARG A 286 -6.75 24.65 -4.50
CA ARG A 286 -5.88 24.18 -3.42
C ARG A 286 -5.98 22.68 -3.19
N LEU A 287 -7.19 22.12 -3.28
CA LEU A 287 -7.42 20.67 -3.14
C LEU A 287 -6.78 19.89 -4.30
N GLU A 288 -6.89 20.40 -5.54
CA GLU A 288 -6.23 19.77 -6.70
C GLU A 288 -4.70 19.78 -6.55
N GLU A 289 -4.09 20.92 -6.20
CA GLU A 289 -2.64 20.98 -5.99
C GLU A 289 -2.16 20.02 -4.91
N GLN A 290 -2.86 19.97 -3.77
CA GLN A 290 -2.51 19.05 -2.69
C GLN A 290 -2.66 17.59 -3.09
N THR A 291 -3.73 17.26 -3.82
CA THR A 291 -3.98 15.89 -4.30
C THR A 291 -2.96 15.47 -5.33
N LEU A 292 -2.60 16.37 -6.26
CA LEU A 292 -1.58 16.13 -7.27
C LEU A 292 -0.19 15.90 -6.63
N GLU A 293 0.15 16.71 -5.63
CA GLU A 293 1.40 16.54 -4.89
C GLU A 293 1.44 15.24 -4.08
N SER A 294 0.35 14.93 -3.38
CA SER A 294 0.22 13.68 -2.64
C SER A 294 0.34 12.46 -3.55
N ARG A 295 -0.28 12.51 -4.72
CA ARG A 295 -0.21 11.44 -5.72
C ARG A 295 1.20 11.26 -6.28
N LYS A 296 1.89 12.35 -6.66
CA LYS A 296 3.30 12.29 -7.09
C LYS A 296 4.19 11.63 -6.03
N ARG A 297 3.92 11.89 -4.75
CA ARG A 297 4.63 11.24 -3.64
C ARG A 297 4.31 9.74 -3.55
N LEU A 298 3.05 9.36 -3.72
CA LEU A 298 2.64 7.94 -3.73
C LEU A 298 3.22 7.17 -4.91
N ASP A 299 3.24 7.75 -6.11
CA ASP A 299 3.85 7.14 -7.29
C ASP A 299 5.35 6.92 -7.09
N ASN A 300 6.07 7.90 -6.53
CA ASN A 300 7.49 7.75 -6.16
C ASN A 300 7.71 6.65 -5.10
N ILE A 301 6.83 6.55 -4.10
CA ILE A 301 6.91 5.51 -3.08
C ILE A 301 6.70 4.13 -3.72
N ARG A 302 5.72 3.97 -4.59
CA ARG A 302 5.46 2.72 -5.32
C ARG A 302 6.65 2.30 -6.20
N GLU A 303 7.27 3.25 -6.88
CA GLU A 303 8.47 3.00 -7.70
C GLU A 303 9.64 2.52 -6.83
N VAL A 304 9.93 3.22 -5.73
CA VAL A 304 10.98 2.82 -4.76
C VAL A 304 10.68 1.46 -4.13
N GLU A 305 9.42 1.16 -3.84
CA GLU A 305 9.02 -0.15 -3.30
C GLU A 305 9.24 -1.27 -4.30
N GLN A 306 8.91 -1.06 -5.59
CA GLN A 306 9.18 -2.03 -6.64
C GLN A 306 10.68 -2.27 -6.84
N GLU A 307 11.49 -1.22 -6.80
CA GLU A 307 12.96 -1.33 -6.87
C GLU A 307 13.51 -2.11 -5.66
N ASN A 308 13.03 -1.82 -4.46
CA ASN A 308 13.40 -2.55 -3.26
C ASN A 308 13.04 -4.03 -3.33
N LEU A 309 11.87 -4.37 -3.86
CA LEU A 309 11.46 -5.76 -4.08
C LEU A 309 12.37 -6.49 -5.08
N LYS A 310 12.76 -5.83 -6.18
CA LYS A 310 13.72 -6.36 -7.15
C LYS A 310 15.09 -6.57 -6.52
N PHE A 311 15.57 -5.58 -5.76
CA PHE A 311 16.84 -5.64 -5.05
C PHE A 311 16.88 -6.76 -4.00
N ASN A 312 15.82 -6.90 -3.20
CA ASN A 312 15.71 -7.97 -2.21
C ASN A 312 15.69 -9.37 -2.85
N ARG A 313 15.04 -9.54 -4.00
CA ARG A 313 15.07 -10.81 -4.75
C ARG A 313 16.47 -11.13 -5.27
N ALA A 314 17.18 -10.14 -5.80
CA ALA A 314 18.55 -10.29 -6.28
C ALA A 314 19.50 -10.63 -5.11
N LEU A 315 19.38 -9.94 -3.98
CA LEU A 315 20.16 -10.21 -2.78
C LEU A 315 19.94 -11.64 -2.26
N LYS A 316 18.70 -12.08 -2.20
CA LYS A 316 18.35 -13.45 -1.79
C LYS A 316 18.96 -14.51 -2.71
N LYS A 317 18.97 -14.24 -4.02
CA LYS A 317 19.60 -15.13 -5.00
C LYS A 317 21.11 -15.21 -4.77
N LEU A 318 21.77 -14.07 -4.63
CA LEU A 318 23.21 -13.97 -4.39
C LEU A 318 23.62 -14.66 -3.07
N TYR A 319 22.81 -14.48 -2.02
CA TYR A 319 23.04 -15.14 -0.72
C TYR A 319 22.92 -16.67 -0.82
N ASN A 320 21.97 -17.17 -1.58
CA ASN A 320 21.82 -18.61 -1.80
C ASN A 320 22.98 -19.19 -2.63
N GLU A 321 23.46 -18.47 -3.64
CA GLU A 321 24.63 -18.84 -4.44
C GLU A 321 25.88 -18.87 -3.56
N PHE A 322 26.12 -17.83 -2.76
CA PHE A 322 27.24 -17.77 -1.83
C PHE A 322 27.23 -18.92 -0.82
N ASN A 323 26.10 -19.27 -0.26
CA ASN A 323 26.00 -20.40 0.65
C ASN A 323 26.29 -21.75 -0.02
N ARG A 324 25.87 -21.93 -1.27
CA ARG A 324 26.22 -23.11 -2.07
C ARG A 324 27.71 -23.22 -2.35
N GLU A 325 28.34 -22.14 -2.76
CA GLU A 325 29.78 -22.09 -2.98
C GLU A 325 30.56 -22.37 -1.70
N LYS A 326 30.11 -21.75 -0.58
CA LYS A 326 30.71 -21.99 0.73
C LYS A 326 30.63 -23.47 1.15
N GLU A 327 29.48 -24.13 0.95
CA GLU A 327 29.33 -25.57 1.27
C GLU A 327 30.21 -26.44 0.37
N THR A 328 30.30 -26.14 -0.91
CA THR A 328 31.18 -26.87 -1.84
C THR A 328 32.64 -26.75 -1.45
N GLU A 329 33.11 -25.56 -1.12
CA GLU A 329 34.51 -25.35 -0.68
C GLU A 329 34.79 -25.99 0.69
N LEU A 330 33.86 -25.95 1.63
CA LEU A 330 34.00 -26.65 2.91
C LEU A 330 34.07 -28.18 2.73
N ASN A 331 33.27 -28.73 1.81
CA ASN A 331 33.29 -30.17 1.53
C ASN A 331 34.59 -30.58 0.83
N LYS A 332 35.11 -29.79 -0.11
CA LYS A 332 36.44 -30.02 -0.71
C LYS A 332 37.53 -30.03 0.35
N ALA A 333 37.57 -28.99 1.18
CA ALA A 333 38.56 -28.91 2.26
C ALA A 333 38.48 -30.07 3.26
N ARG A 334 37.26 -30.59 3.54
CA ARG A 334 37.08 -31.80 4.37
C ARG A 334 37.61 -33.05 3.70
N LEU A 335 37.37 -33.25 2.40
CA LEU A 335 37.90 -34.37 1.64
C LEU A 335 39.43 -34.35 1.58
N GLU A 336 40.02 -33.19 1.26
CA GLU A 336 41.47 -32.99 1.26
C GLU A 336 42.10 -33.28 2.65
N ALA A 337 41.44 -32.80 3.72
CA ALA A 337 41.89 -33.09 5.10
C ALA A 337 41.80 -34.59 5.43
N GLN A 338 40.75 -35.26 4.98
CA GLN A 338 40.60 -36.72 5.17
C GLN A 338 41.67 -37.50 4.42
N GLU A 339 41.97 -37.14 3.17
CA GLU A 339 43.03 -37.79 2.38
C GLU A 339 44.41 -37.64 3.07
N ILE A 340 44.73 -36.44 3.63
CA ILE A 340 45.96 -36.22 4.38
C ILE A 340 46.03 -37.11 5.60
N VAL A 341 44.93 -37.25 6.36
CA VAL A 341 44.86 -38.13 7.53
C VAL A 341 45.02 -39.58 7.17
N ASP A 342 44.34 -40.05 6.08
CA ASP A 342 44.41 -41.44 5.63
C ASP A 342 45.83 -41.80 5.14
N LEU A 343 46.47 -40.86 4.45
CA LEU A 343 47.88 -41.02 4.03
C LEU A 343 48.84 -41.09 5.21
N ALA A 344 48.68 -40.24 6.22
CA ALA A 344 49.47 -40.24 7.45
C ALA A 344 49.25 -41.52 8.29
N LEU A 345 48.01 -42.06 8.31
CA LEU A 345 47.72 -43.35 8.97
C LEU A 345 48.41 -44.50 8.25
N SER A 346 48.31 -44.58 6.91
CA SER A 346 48.94 -45.59 6.09
C SER A 346 50.48 -45.61 6.26
N GLU A 347 51.12 -44.43 6.21
CA GLU A 347 52.55 -44.30 6.43
C GLU A 347 52.95 -44.71 7.89
N SER A 348 52.12 -44.30 8.88
CA SER A 348 52.34 -44.70 10.27
C SER A 348 52.26 -46.22 10.48
N GLU A 349 51.28 -46.90 9.83
CA GLU A 349 51.17 -48.37 9.86
C GLU A 349 52.34 -49.06 9.20
N SER A 350 52.83 -48.51 8.08
CA SER A 350 54.02 -49.01 7.40
C SER A 350 55.30 -48.89 8.28
N ILE A 351 55.47 -47.80 8.98
CA ILE A 351 56.58 -47.61 9.92
C ILE A 351 56.47 -48.59 11.09
N LEU A 352 55.25 -48.77 11.66
CA LEU A 352 55.00 -49.72 12.77
C LEU A 352 55.23 -51.16 12.33
N LYS A 353 54.87 -51.55 11.12
CA LYS A 353 55.09 -52.88 10.56
C LYS A 353 56.58 -53.16 10.39
N ASN A 354 57.34 -52.19 9.87
CA ASN A 354 58.80 -52.25 9.74
C ASN A 354 59.53 -52.34 11.09
N LEU A 355 58.96 -51.77 12.15
CA LEU A 355 59.45 -51.87 13.51
C LEU A 355 59.14 -53.23 14.18
N HIS A 356 57.97 -53.82 13.82
CA HIS A 356 57.56 -55.13 14.37
C HIS A 356 58.29 -56.34 13.79
N ASP A 357 58.72 -56.23 12.50
CA ASP A 357 59.45 -57.30 11.80
C ASP A 357 60.93 -57.40 12.24
N LYS A 358 61.44 -56.44 13.02
CA LYS A 358 62.83 -56.46 13.55
C LYS A 358 62.87 -56.94 14.99
N SER A 359 63.37 -58.15 15.20
CA SER A 359 63.45 -58.80 16.53
C SER A 359 64.45 -58.18 17.52
N SER A 360 65.23 -57.16 17.16
CA SER A 360 66.06 -56.35 18.06
C SER A 360 66.27 -54.96 17.50
N LEU A 361 65.56 -54.00 18.07
CA LEU A 361 65.68 -52.58 17.71
C LEU A 361 66.93 -51.93 18.38
N LYS A 362 67.80 -51.35 17.56
CA LYS A 362 68.91 -50.52 18.08
C LYS A 362 68.40 -49.11 18.45
N PRO A 363 68.95 -48.45 19.48
CA PRO A 363 68.43 -47.16 19.95
C PRO A 363 68.36 -46.05 18.87
N HIS A 364 69.19 -46.10 17.84
CA HIS A 364 69.20 -45.13 16.73
C HIS A 364 68.01 -45.35 15.78
N GLU A 365 67.55 -46.61 15.56
CA GLU A 365 66.42 -46.94 14.68
C GLU A 365 65.08 -46.43 15.30
N ILE A 366 64.96 -46.45 16.63
CA ILE A 366 63.81 -45.86 17.37
C ILE A 366 63.78 -44.36 17.22
N ILE A 367 64.98 -43.71 17.28
CA ILE A 367 65.09 -42.25 17.10
C ILE A 367 64.71 -41.86 15.67
N GLU A 368 65.11 -42.62 14.68
CA GLU A 368 64.84 -42.38 13.28
C GLU A 368 63.38 -42.59 12.93
N ALA A 369 62.74 -43.66 13.46
CA ALA A 369 61.30 -43.87 13.35
C ALA A 369 60.45 -42.78 14.02
N LYS A 370 60.90 -42.31 15.20
CA LYS A 370 60.25 -41.15 15.87
C LYS A 370 60.42 -39.87 15.06
N ALA A 371 61.57 -39.68 14.39
CA ALA A 371 61.80 -38.52 13.54
C ALA A 371 60.96 -38.55 12.27
N GLN A 372 60.73 -39.76 11.66
CA GLN A 372 59.84 -39.95 10.52
C GLN A 372 58.38 -39.73 10.92
N LEU A 373 57.89 -40.28 12.04
CA LEU A 373 56.55 -40.01 12.56
C LEU A 373 56.31 -38.52 12.89
N LYS A 374 57.35 -37.82 13.36
CA LYS A 374 57.24 -36.38 13.64
C LYS A 374 57.18 -35.51 12.38
N LYS A 375 57.73 -36.01 11.24
CA LYS A 375 57.61 -35.33 9.91
C LYS A 375 56.25 -35.52 9.29
N LEU A 376 55.45 -36.54 9.68
CA LEU A 376 54.09 -36.79 9.24
C LEU A 376 53.06 -35.87 9.95
N ALA A 377 53.43 -35.23 11.05
CA ALA A 377 52.55 -34.25 11.69
C ALA A 377 52.35 -33.08 10.72
N PRO A 378 51.11 -32.74 10.32
CA PRO A 378 50.87 -31.61 9.47
C PRO A 378 51.46 -30.35 10.10
N GLU A 379 52.15 -29.52 9.30
CA GLU A 379 52.63 -28.21 9.74
C GLU A 379 51.40 -27.43 10.26
N THR A 380 51.38 -27.19 11.58
CA THR A 380 50.32 -26.38 12.18
C THR A 380 50.46 -24.96 11.63
N VAL A 381 49.63 -24.62 10.67
CA VAL A 381 49.47 -23.24 10.21
C VAL A 381 49.08 -22.43 11.44
N ASP A 382 49.97 -21.56 11.91
CA ASP A 382 49.75 -20.70 13.06
C ASP A 382 48.62 -19.71 12.76
N LEU A 383 47.36 -20.14 12.99
CA LEU A 383 46.14 -19.36 12.81
C LEU A 383 46.13 -18.10 13.67
N SER A 384 47.06 -17.98 14.64
CA SER A 384 47.16 -16.79 15.50
C SER A 384 47.59 -15.54 14.73
N LYS A 385 48.21 -15.71 13.52
CA LYS A 385 48.60 -14.62 12.63
C LYS A 385 47.53 -14.21 11.63
N ASN A 386 46.44 -14.95 11.51
CA ASN A 386 45.34 -14.63 10.58
C ASN A 386 44.58 -13.40 11.07
N LYS A 387 44.67 -12.29 10.33
CA LYS A 387 44.00 -11.01 10.66
C LYS A 387 42.46 -11.16 10.81
N VAL A 388 41.83 -12.09 10.08
CA VAL A 388 40.38 -12.35 10.11
C VAL A 388 39.98 -13.02 11.41
N LEU A 389 40.76 -14.02 11.89
CA LEU A 389 40.52 -14.69 13.17
C LEU A 389 40.86 -13.81 14.40
N LYS A 390 41.82 -12.88 14.26
CA LYS A 390 42.06 -11.85 15.30
C LYS A 390 40.92 -10.85 15.41
N GLN A 391 40.19 -10.58 14.33
CA GLN A 391 38.98 -9.74 14.38
C GLN A 391 37.78 -10.48 14.98
N ALA A 392 37.63 -11.79 14.74
CA ALA A 392 36.55 -12.60 15.29
C ALA A 392 36.70 -12.84 16.81
N LYS A 393 37.95 -12.89 17.35
CA LYS A 393 38.20 -13.06 18.79
C LYS A 393 38.09 -11.78 19.64
N LYS A 394 37.71 -10.64 19.06
CA LYS A 394 37.46 -9.37 19.76
C LYS A 394 36.02 -9.16 20.19
N ASN A 395 35.22 -10.20 20.26
CA ASN A 395 33.87 -10.10 20.80
C ASN A 395 33.95 -10.01 22.32
N ARG A 396 33.83 -8.79 22.84
CA ARG A 396 33.55 -8.57 24.27
C ARG A 396 32.18 -9.17 24.61
N ALA A 397 31.99 -9.56 25.87
CA ALA A 397 30.68 -9.97 26.36
C ALA A 397 29.63 -8.87 26.08
N PRO A 398 28.43 -9.23 25.60
CA PRO A 398 27.36 -8.27 25.33
C PRO A 398 26.98 -7.52 26.62
N LYS A 399 26.63 -6.25 26.48
CA LYS A 399 26.17 -5.38 27.59
C LYS A 399 24.84 -4.74 27.21
N VAL A 400 24.07 -4.40 28.23
CA VAL A 400 22.86 -3.60 28.06
C VAL A 400 23.22 -2.27 27.37
N GLY A 401 22.50 -1.91 26.31
CA GLY A 401 22.76 -0.73 25.48
C GLY A 401 23.65 -0.99 24.27
N ASP A 402 24.13 -2.21 24.05
CA ASP A 402 24.91 -2.52 22.85
C ASP A 402 24.01 -2.66 21.61
N ASP A 403 24.44 -2.08 20.50
CA ASP A 403 23.80 -2.26 19.21
C ASP A 403 24.15 -3.64 18.63
N ILE A 404 23.12 -4.32 18.17
CA ILE A 404 23.21 -5.68 17.64
C ILE A 404 22.63 -5.77 16.24
N LEU A 405 23.11 -6.76 15.49
CA LEU A 405 22.48 -7.22 14.25
C LEU A 405 21.90 -8.62 14.51
N VAL A 406 20.58 -8.75 14.44
CA VAL A 406 19.89 -10.04 14.60
C VAL A 406 20.18 -10.90 13.37
N THR A 407 20.75 -12.09 13.59
CA THR A 407 21.28 -12.95 12.51
C THR A 407 20.15 -13.54 11.65
N SER A 408 19.01 -13.86 12.26
CA SER A 408 17.86 -14.47 11.59
C SER A 408 17.09 -13.51 10.68
N TYR A 409 17.11 -12.19 10.99
CA TYR A 409 16.30 -11.19 10.26
C TYR A 409 17.13 -10.09 9.61
N GLY A 410 18.45 -10.02 9.88
CA GLY A 410 19.33 -8.98 9.35
C GLY A 410 18.99 -7.56 9.83
N GLN A 411 18.17 -7.42 10.88
CA GLN A 411 17.72 -6.13 11.40
C GLN A 411 18.60 -5.66 12.57
N ARG A 412 18.81 -4.35 12.64
CA ARG A 412 19.52 -3.73 13.77
C ARG A 412 18.59 -3.59 14.97
N GLY A 413 19.11 -3.86 16.15
CA GLY A 413 18.42 -3.69 17.43
C GLY A 413 19.39 -3.28 18.52
N THR A 414 18.87 -2.99 19.71
CA THR A 414 19.65 -2.61 20.89
C THR A 414 19.31 -3.55 22.05
N LEU A 415 20.31 -4.05 22.77
CA LEU A 415 20.11 -4.92 23.94
C LEU A 415 19.56 -4.10 25.11
N VAL A 416 18.37 -4.50 25.59
CA VAL A 416 17.65 -3.77 26.65
C VAL A 416 17.94 -4.35 28.04
N LYS A 417 17.94 -5.68 28.16
CA LYS A 417 18.08 -6.35 29.44
C LYS A 417 18.55 -7.81 29.27
N GLN A 418 19.37 -8.31 30.22
CA GLN A 418 19.64 -9.73 30.31
C GLN A 418 18.63 -10.41 31.25
N LEU A 419 18.03 -11.50 30.78
CA LEU A 419 17.08 -12.31 31.54
C LEU A 419 17.81 -13.30 32.47
N LYS A 420 17.13 -13.78 33.52
CA LYS A 420 17.71 -14.71 34.52
C LYS A 420 18.12 -16.08 33.93
N ASP A 421 17.57 -16.42 32.74
CA ASP A 421 17.86 -17.66 32.01
C ASP A 421 19.02 -17.53 31.00
N GLY A 422 19.74 -16.41 31.02
CA GLY A 422 20.89 -16.15 30.14
C GLY A 422 20.54 -15.56 28.78
N ARG A 423 19.26 -15.49 28.40
CA ARG A 423 18.79 -14.86 27.16
C ARG A 423 18.79 -13.34 27.29
N TRP A 424 18.73 -12.65 26.13
CA TRP A 424 18.74 -11.21 26.07
C TRP A 424 17.41 -10.68 25.49
N GLU A 425 16.83 -9.71 26.16
CA GLU A 425 15.74 -8.91 25.61
C GLU A 425 16.33 -7.80 24.76
N ALA A 426 15.99 -7.79 23.47
CA ALA A 426 16.47 -6.80 22.51
C ALA A 426 15.27 -6.05 21.89
N GLN A 427 15.46 -4.77 21.66
CA GLN A 427 14.52 -3.95 20.91
C GLN A 427 14.98 -3.83 19.46
N VAL A 428 14.18 -4.36 18.53
CA VAL A 428 14.42 -4.33 17.09
C VAL A 428 13.31 -3.50 16.44
N GLY A 429 13.61 -2.27 16.14
CA GLY A 429 12.60 -1.30 15.72
C GLY A 429 11.55 -1.03 16.81
N LEU A 430 10.27 -1.31 16.53
CA LEU A 430 9.16 -1.15 17.50
C LEU A 430 8.87 -2.43 18.30
N ILE A 431 9.54 -3.54 18.02
CA ILE A 431 9.24 -4.85 18.61
C ILE A 431 10.31 -5.21 19.63
N LYS A 432 9.90 -5.69 20.81
CA LYS A 432 10.78 -6.32 21.80
C LYS A 432 10.76 -7.83 21.57
N MET A 433 11.95 -8.42 21.46
CA MET A 433 12.11 -9.87 21.30
C MET A 433 13.19 -10.42 22.22
N THR A 434 13.06 -11.69 22.56
CA THR A 434 14.06 -12.41 23.36
C THR A 434 14.98 -13.19 22.42
N LEU A 435 16.28 -12.99 22.56
CA LEU A 435 17.31 -13.57 21.70
C LEU A 435 18.32 -14.36 22.54
N GLU A 436 18.83 -15.47 21.99
CA GLU A 436 19.98 -16.17 22.53
C GLU A 436 21.28 -15.49 22.06
N GLU A 437 22.38 -15.68 22.77
CA GLU A 437 23.68 -15.04 22.47
C GLU A 437 24.23 -15.43 21.08
N GLN A 438 23.75 -16.53 20.51
CA GLN A 438 24.12 -17.02 19.17
C GLN A 438 23.28 -16.38 18.05
N GLU A 439 22.15 -15.76 18.36
CA GLU A 439 21.19 -15.21 17.38
C GLU A 439 21.46 -13.76 17.00
N PHE A 440 22.48 -13.13 17.61
CA PHE A 440 22.86 -11.77 17.28
C PHE A 440 24.37 -11.56 17.22
N ASN A 441 24.81 -10.59 16.44
CA ASN A 441 26.19 -10.12 16.40
C ASN A 441 26.26 -8.69 16.92
N LEU A 442 27.26 -8.42 17.79
CA LEU A 442 27.53 -7.07 18.27
C LEU A 442 28.03 -6.17 17.14
N LEU A 443 27.38 -5.05 16.91
CA LEU A 443 27.86 -4.02 15.99
C LEU A 443 28.91 -3.17 16.73
N LYS A 444 30.03 -2.85 16.04
CA LYS A 444 30.99 -1.88 16.57
C LYS A 444 30.31 -0.52 16.62
N ALA A 445 30.34 0.15 17.77
CA ALA A 445 30.03 1.56 17.85
C ALA A 445 30.97 2.31 16.89
N GLU A 446 30.45 2.85 15.81
CA GLU A 446 31.16 3.84 15.01
C GLU A 446 31.42 5.05 15.90
N LYS A 447 32.70 5.30 16.19
CA LYS A 447 33.09 6.57 16.80
C LYS A 447 32.67 7.66 15.83
N GLU A 448 31.72 8.47 16.23
CA GLU A 448 31.40 9.72 15.54
C GLU A 448 32.67 10.52 15.34
N GLN A 449 33.21 10.50 14.12
CA GLN A 449 34.19 11.48 13.71
C GLN A 449 33.43 12.77 13.45
N GLN A 450 33.57 13.73 14.36
CA GLN A 450 33.11 15.09 14.15
C GLN A 450 33.70 15.63 12.84
N PRO A 451 32.89 16.01 11.83
CA PRO A 451 33.43 16.61 10.62
C PRO A 451 33.94 18.01 10.93
N LYS A 452 35.20 18.26 10.63
CA LYS A 452 35.79 19.60 10.61
C LYS A 452 34.95 20.52 9.70
N ARG A 453 34.40 21.57 10.29
CA ARG A 453 33.63 22.62 9.61
C ARG A 453 34.45 23.23 8.47
N LYS A 454 34.06 23.01 7.22
CA LYS A 454 34.32 23.88 6.09
C LYS A 454 33.14 24.85 5.99
N GLN A 455 33.41 26.14 6.12
CA GLN A 455 32.44 27.20 5.85
C GLN A 455 32.02 27.13 4.38
N VAL A 456 30.74 26.91 4.14
CA VAL A 456 30.13 27.10 2.83
C VAL A 456 28.91 28.01 3.05
N ASN A 457 28.86 29.10 2.33
CA ASN A 457 27.79 30.09 2.34
C ASN A 457 26.44 29.45 2.05
N VAL A 458 25.49 29.64 2.98
CA VAL A 458 24.15 29.08 2.92
C VAL A 458 23.24 30.09 2.22
N VAL A 459 22.72 29.69 1.08
CA VAL A 459 21.51 30.28 0.49
C VAL A 459 20.33 29.65 1.26
N LYS A 460 19.53 30.53 1.88
CA LYS A 460 18.33 30.13 2.63
C LYS A 460 17.34 29.42 1.72
N ARG A 461 16.97 28.18 2.07
CA ARG A 461 15.74 27.52 1.66
C ARG A 461 15.00 27.01 2.90
N ALA A 462 13.68 27.18 2.86
CA ALA A 462 12.76 27.07 3.97
C ALA A 462 12.56 25.67 4.52
N ASN A 463 12.48 25.58 5.83
CA ASN A 463 11.71 24.73 6.74
C ASN A 463 11.37 23.30 6.35
N THR A 464 12.16 22.36 6.91
CA THR A 464 11.63 21.13 7.50
C THR A 464 12.09 21.10 8.95
N ALA A 465 11.24 21.60 9.85
CA ALA A 465 11.49 21.60 11.28
C ALA A 465 11.11 20.21 11.86
N GLY A 466 12.06 19.57 12.51
CA GLY A 466 11.78 18.51 13.49
C GLY A 466 10.87 19.02 14.61
N PRO A 467 10.32 18.15 15.48
CA PRO A 467 9.36 18.52 16.50
C PRO A 467 9.92 19.67 17.37
N LYS A 468 9.25 20.82 17.35
CA LYS A 468 9.66 21.99 18.11
C LYS A 468 9.35 21.74 19.58
N ALA A 469 10.35 21.76 20.45
CA ALA A 469 10.15 21.70 21.89
C ALA A 469 9.60 22.99 22.49
N ARG A 470 9.34 24.01 21.66
CA ARG A 470 8.94 25.36 22.09
C ARG A 470 7.91 25.96 21.15
N LEU A 471 6.81 26.49 21.72
CA LEU A 471 5.75 27.23 21.05
C LEU A 471 5.81 28.72 21.45
N ASP A 472 5.73 29.64 20.47
CA ASP A 472 5.71 31.09 20.70
C ASP A 472 4.37 31.70 20.29
N LEU A 473 3.57 32.13 21.26
CA LEU A 473 2.23 32.70 21.10
C LEU A 473 2.21 34.23 21.21
N ARG A 474 3.35 34.88 21.28
CA ARG A 474 3.43 36.35 21.43
C ARG A 474 2.91 37.06 20.17
N GLY A 475 2.11 38.10 20.38
CA GLY A 475 1.55 38.90 19.29
C GLY A 475 0.36 38.30 18.56
N LYS A 476 -0.12 37.13 18.96
CA LYS A 476 -1.27 36.44 18.36
C LYS A 476 -2.59 36.89 19.01
N ARG A 477 -3.70 36.72 18.28
CA ARG A 477 -5.05 36.89 18.84
C ARG A 477 -5.40 35.66 19.70
N TYR A 478 -6.31 35.84 20.65
CA TYR A 478 -6.66 34.79 21.62
C TYR A 478 -7.10 33.48 20.96
N GLU A 479 -7.98 33.56 19.98
CA GLU A 479 -8.51 32.35 19.26
C GLU A 479 -7.39 31.64 18.53
N GLU A 480 -6.60 32.33 17.74
CA GLU A 480 -5.45 31.80 17.02
C GLU A 480 -4.39 31.17 17.94
N ALA A 481 -4.14 31.79 19.08
CA ALA A 481 -3.21 31.27 20.08
C ALA A 481 -3.71 29.97 20.73
N MET A 482 -5.02 29.81 20.93
CA MET A 482 -5.59 28.62 21.51
C MET A 482 -5.61 27.44 20.53
N GLU A 483 -5.90 27.69 19.25
CA GLU A 483 -5.82 26.66 18.19
C GLU A 483 -4.39 26.15 18.01
N GLU A 484 -3.40 27.03 17.94
CA GLU A 484 -2.00 26.61 17.85
C GLU A 484 -1.50 25.90 19.11
N LEU A 485 -2.00 26.30 20.28
CA LEU A 485 -1.69 25.61 21.53
C LEU A 485 -2.21 24.16 21.52
N ASP A 486 -3.44 23.96 21.08
CA ASP A 486 -4.07 22.65 20.99
C ASP A 486 -3.30 21.74 20.03
N ALA A 487 -3.08 22.20 18.80
CA ALA A 487 -2.30 21.47 17.79
C ALA A 487 -0.85 21.16 18.26
N PHE A 488 -0.20 22.09 18.98
CA PHE A 488 1.14 21.90 19.49
C PHE A 488 1.20 20.85 20.61
N ILE A 489 0.23 20.85 21.53
CA ILE A 489 0.14 19.87 22.61
C ILE A 489 -0.11 18.48 22.05
N ASP A 490 -1.02 18.34 21.08
CA ASP A 490 -1.27 17.06 20.40
C ASP A 490 -0.02 16.55 19.68
N GLN A 491 0.69 17.41 18.96
CA GLN A 491 1.95 17.06 18.31
C GLN A 491 3.04 16.65 19.30
N ALA A 492 3.12 17.32 20.44
CA ALA A 492 4.07 16.98 21.51
C ALA A 492 3.77 15.61 22.12
N LEU A 493 2.50 15.28 22.31
CA LEU A 493 2.05 13.97 22.80
C LEU A 493 2.31 12.85 21.78
N LEU A 494 2.01 13.08 20.52
CA LEU A 494 2.30 12.12 19.43
C LEU A 494 3.79 11.81 19.29
N ASN A 495 4.65 12.80 19.55
CA ASN A 495 6.10 12.64 19.53
C ASN A 495 6.70 12.18 20.89
N ASN A 496 5.88 11.80 21.87
CA ASN A 496 6.30 11.39 23.22
C ASN A 496 7.27 12.36 23.89
N MET A 497 7.04 13.66 23.76
CA MET A 497 7.86 14.66 24.41
C MET A 497 7.59 14.69 25.91
N ALA A 498 8.64 14.59 26.73
CA ALA A 498 8.49 14.62 28.19
C ALA A 498 8.18 16.03 28.70
N GLN A 499 8.65 17.07 27.98
CA GLN A 499 8.53 18.47 28.38
C GLN A 499 8.49 19.38 27.16
N VAL A 500 7.70 20.47 27.24
CA VAL A 500 7.64 21.54 26.24
C VAL A 500 7.54 22.92 26.91
N ASP A 501 8.00 23.96 26.19
CA ASP A 501 7.96 25.34 26.62
C ASP A 501 6.93 26.14 25.80
N ILE A 502 6.06 26.91 26.43
CA ILE A 502 5.06 27.76 25.80
C ILE A 502 5.35 29.24 26.17
N ILE A 503 5.68 30.06 25.19
CA ILE A 503 5.96 31.48 25.38
C ILE A 503 4.71 32.27 25.01
N HIS A 504 4.05 32.87 25.99
CA HIS A 504 2.84 33.66 25.81
C HIS A 504 3.05 35.18 26.08
N GLY A 505 4.23 35.55 26.55
CA GLY A 505 4.52 36.92 26.91
C GLY A 505 3.84 37.38 28.23
N ILE A 506 4.18 38.60 28.66
CA ILE A 506 3.62 39.17 29.89
C ILE A 506 2.37 40.02 29.58
N GLY A 507 2.32 40.73 28.45
CA GLY A 507 1.22 41.53 27.90
C GLY A 507 0.04 41.83 28.83
N THR A 508 -1.18 41.83 28.30
CA THR A 508 -2.43 41.99 29.08
C THR A 508 -2.80 40.76 29.93
N GLY A 509 -2.08 39.65 29.77
CA GLY A 509 -2.31 38.42 30.50
C GLY A 509 -3.40 37.50 29.94
N VAL A 510 -4.15 37.91 28.92
CA VAL A 510 -5.28 37.15 28.35
C VAL A 510 -4.84 35.80 27.78
N ILE A 511 -3.75 35.77 27.00
CA ILE A 511 -3.21 34.51 26.44
C ILE A 511 -2.67 33.63 27.55
N ARG A 512 -1.95 34.18 28.53
CA ARG A 512 -1.43 33.46 29.70
C ARG A 512 -2.55 32.77 30.49
N GLU A 513 -3.68 33.47 30.70
CA GLU A 513 -4.83 32.90 31.40
C GLU A 513 -5.49 31.79 30.59
N GLY A 514 -5.61 31.96 29.26
CA GLY A 514 -6.08 30.95 28.33
C GLY A 514 -5.20 29.68 28.37
N VAL A 515 -3.89 29.83 28.25
CA VAL A 515 -2.92 28.71 28.34
C VAL A 515 -3.05 27.99 29.69
N THR A 516 -3.13 28.74 30.78
CA THR A 516 -3.27 28.13 32.13
C THR A 516 -4.57 27.36 32.26
N LYS A 517 -5.69 27.89 31.75
CA LYS A 517 -7.01 27.26 31.78
C LYS A 517 -7.04 25.97 30.90
N TYR A 518 -6.41 26.02 29.73
CA TYR A 518 -6.28 24.87 28.83
C TYR A 518 -5.46 23.74 29.47
N LEU A 519 -4.25 24.05 29.96
CA LEU A 519 -3.36 23.06 30.56
C LEU A 519 -3.94 22.39 31.81
N ARG A 520 -4.73 23.13 32.61
CA ARG A 520 -5.41 22.60 33.80
C ARG A 520 -6.50 21.57 33.46
N ARG A 521 -7.10 21.67 32.25
CA ARG A 521 -8.14 20.74 31.77
C ARG A 521 -7.59 19.54 31.02
N ASN A 522 -6.34 19.61 30.53
CA ASN A 522 -5.77 18.55 29.74
C ASN A 522 -5.29 17.37 30.61
N LYS A 523 -5.84 16.17 30.38
CA LYS A 523 -5.61 14.96 31.18
C LYS A 523 -4.19 14.40 31.03
N HIS A 524 -3.48 14.75 29.97
CA HIS A 524 -2.13 14.26 29.66
C HIS A 524 -1.02 15.12 30.30
N VAL A 525 -1.36 16.29 30.82
CA VAL A 525 -0.42 17.17 31.54
C VAL A 525 -0.25 16.65 32.97
N LYS A 526 1.02 16.40 33.35
CA LYS A 526 1.38 16.00 34.72
C LYS A 526 1.53 17.21 35.63
N SER A 527 2.25 18.23 35.16
CA SER A 527 2.44 19.49 35.87
C SER A 527 2.83 20.60 34.90
N PHE A 528 2.54 21.84 35.26
CA PHE A 528 3.00 23.00 34.53
C PHE A 528 3.29 24.15 35.52
N GLY A 529 4.20 25.05 35.13
CA GLY A 529 4.58 26.20 35.94
C GLY A 529 5.31 27.25 35.11
N TYR A 530 5.52 28.44 35.69
CA TYR A 530 6.28 29.47 35.00
C TYR A 530 7.75 29.06 34.83
N ALA A 531 8.32 29.49 33.73
CA ALA A 531 9.73 29.27 33.47
C ALA A 531 10.62 30.05 34.47
N PRO A 532 11.86 29.59 34.71
CA PRO A 532 12.86 30.33 35.51
C PRO A 532 13.10 31.74 34.90
N GLN A 533 13.55 32.72 35.71
CA GLN A 533 13.75 34.10 35.23
C GLN A 533 14.70 34.20 34.04
N ASN A 534 15.70 33.35 33.94
CA ASN A 534 16.64 33.25 32.83
C ASN A 534 16.07 32.57 31.56
N ALA A 535 14.87 31.96 31.62
CA ALA A 535 14.20 31.28 30.54
C ALA A 535 12.83 31.88 30.15
N GLY A 536 12.57 33.13 30.52
CA GLY A 536 11.34 33.86 30.16
C GLY A 536 10.42 34.24 31.33
N GLY A 537 10.69 33.74 32.55
CA GLY A 537 9.96 34.08 33.77
C GLY A 537 8.44 33.87 33.67
N SER A 538 7.66 34.86 34.13
CA SER A 538 6.18 34.83 34.06
C SER A 538 5.61 35.00 32.65
N GLY A 539 6.45 35.20 31.61
CA GLY A 539 6.07 35.28 30.20
C GLY A 539 6.13 33.94 29.47
N ALA A 540 6.60 32.88 30.12
CA ALA A 540 6.67 31.51 29.55
C ALA A 540 6.21 30.48 30.58
N THR A 541 5.60 29.38 30.08
CA THR A 541 5.12 28.26 30.87
C THR A 541 5.79 26.97 30.40
N ILE A 542 6.37 26.22 31.32
CA ILE A 542 6.93 24.89 31.09
C ILE A 542 5.84 23.88 31.39
N VAL A 543 5.64 22.92 30.51
CA VAL A 543 4.65 21.84 30.62
C VAL A 543 5.36 20.52 30.65
N ILE A 544 5.04 19.68 31.62
CA ILE A 544 5.55 18.32 31.77
C ILE A 544 4.38 17.36 31.59
N PHE A 545 4.53 16.39 30.69
CA PHE A 545 3.51 15.37 30.40
C PHE A 545 3.65 14.16 31.33
N LYS A 546 2.59 13.32 31.35
CA LYS A 546 2.54 12.09 32.19
C LYS A 546 3.37 10.98 31.60
#